data_1b9f4ae71bbb0e85e8d27b1bc021236b
#
_entry.id   1b9f4ae71bbb0e85e8d27b1bc021236b
#
_cell.length_a   1.000
_cell.length_b   1.000
_cell.length_c   1.000
_cell.angle_alpha   90.00
_cell.angle_beta   90.00
_cell.angle_gamma   90.00
#
_symmetry.space_group_name_H-M   'P 1'
#
loop_
_entity.id
_entity.type
_entity.pdbx_description
1 polymer ?
#
loop_
_entity_poly.entity_id
_entity_poly.type
_entity_poly.pdbx_seq_one_letter_code
_entity_poly.pdbx_strand_id
1 'polypeptide(L)'
;AIIAYPSGLMDIHFVHEGMENDLVRAFLRKVENDEVIPAVPPVPDTDLHAYFAKVEERCANPKIGDTIRRLCLDGSNRQPKFIIPTIADRLAAGKPVEGLALESALWCRYCAGTTDSGTVIEPNDPNWDHLNKVALEARENPAAWLAMSEIYGETGRNPQFAEAFGRWLKALWQDG
;
A
#
# COMPACT_ATOMS: atom_id res chain seq x y z
N ALA A 1 0.29 -5.23 -2.41
CA ALA A 1 0.37 -4.09 -1.49
C ALA A 1 -1.03 -3.63 -1.05
N ILE A 2 -1.91 -3.22 -1.98
CA ILE A 2 -3.21 -2.59 -1.67
C ILE A 2 -4.12 -3.49 -0.79
N ILE A 3 -4.13 -4.80 -0.97
CA ILE A 3 -4.84 -5.74 -0.08
C ILE A 3 -4.03 -6.01 1.19
N ALA A 4 -2.70 -6.09 1.07
CA ALA A 4 -1.82 -6.65 2.08
C ALA A 4 -1.81 -5.85 3.38
N TYR A 5 -1.44 -4.56 3.31
CA TYR A 5 -1.22 -3.77 4.50
C TYR A 5 -2.49 -3.44 5.28
N PRO A 6 -3.62 -3.02 4.66
CA PRO A 6 -4.85 -2.84 5.43
C PRO A 6 -5.32 -4.14 6.09
N SER A 7 -5.27 -5.26 5.37
CA SER A 7 -5.64 -6.57 5.95
C SER A 7 -4.70 -6.97 7.09
N GLY A 8 -3.39 -6.72 6.95
CA GLY A 8 -2.42 -7.02 7.99
C GLY A 8 -2.63 -6.19 9.26
N LEU A 9 -3.02 -4.92 9.13
CA LEU A 9 -3.34 -4.05 10.27
C LEU A 9 -4.63 -4.48 10.98
N MET A 10 -5.59 -5.06 10.25
CA MET A 10 -6.86 -5.59 10.78
C MET A 10 -6.76 -7.05 11.31
N ASP A 11 -5.56 -7.60 11.47
CA ASP A 11 -5.32 -9.00 11.90
C ASP A 11 -5.96 -10.06 10.98
N ILE A 12 -6.22 -9.75 9.73
CA ILE A 12 -6.74 -10.71 8.75
C ILE A 12 -5.61 -11.66 8.33
N HIS A 13 -5.90 -12.97 8.31
CA HIS A 13 -4.90 -13.99 8.05
C HIS A 13 -4.77 -14.36 6.57
N PHE A 14 -5.88 -14.65 5.91
CA PHE A 14 -5.87 -15.08 4.52
C PHE A 14 -6.28 -13.97 3.54
N VAL A 15 -5.76 -14.06 2.32
CA VAL A 15 -6.06 -13.07 1.26
C VAL A 15 -7.55 -13.07 0.91
N HIS A 16 -8.19 -14.23 0.85
CA HIS A 16 -9.63 -14.31 0.55
C HIS A 16 -10.48 -13.65 1.64
N GLU A 17 -10.09 -13.75 2.90
CA GLU A 17 -10.78 -13.05 4.01
C GLU A 17 -10.64 -11.52 3.86
N GLY A 18 -9.46 -11.03 3.42
CA GLY A 18 -9.27 -9.63 3.05
C GLY A 18 -10.20 -9.20 1.91
N MET A 19 -10.44 -10.08 0.94
CA MET A 19 -11.37 -9.83 -0.16
C MET A 19 -12.86 -9.90 0.27
N GLU A 20 -13.18 -10.58 1.36
CA GLU A 20 -14.50 -10.58 1.98
C GLU A 20 -14.76 -9.29 2.78
N ASN A 21 -13.71 -8.63 3.25
CA ASN A 21 -13.82 -7.36 3.97
C ASN A 21 -14.19 -6.23 3.01
N ASP A 22 -15.32 -5.56 3.28
CA ASP A 22 -15.87 -4.53 2.40
C ASP A 22 -14.95 -3.30 2.25
N LEU A 23 -14.23 -2.90 3.32
CA LEU A 23 -13.31 -1.76 3.27
C LEU A 23 -12.09 -2.08 2.40
N VAL A 24 -11.48 -3.24 2.60
CA VAL A 24 -10.31 -3.69 1.83
C VAL A 24 -10.67 -3.81 0.34
N ARG A 25 -11.81 -4.44 0.06
CA ARG A 25 -12.30 -4.61 -1.32
C ARG A 25 -12.64 -3.27 -1.99
N ALA A 26 -13.31 -2.37 -1.28
CA ALA A 26 -13.65 -1.05 -1.80
C ALA A 26 -12.37 -0.23 -2.07
N PHE A 27 -11.40 -0.28 -1.16
CA PHE A 27 -10.10 0.38 -1.34
C PHE A 27 -9.36 -0.16 -2.56
N LEU A 28 -9.24 -1.49 -2.68
CA LEU A 28 -8.63 -2.14 -3.84
C LEU A 28 -9.26 -1.65 -5.14
N ARG A 29 -10.58 -1.76 -5.26
CA ARG A 29 -11.30 -1.38 -6.48
C ARG A 29 -11.15 0.09 -6.82
N LYS A 30 -11.19 0.95 -5.82
CA LYS A 30 -11.02 2.38 -6.02
C LYS A 30 -9.62 2.70 -6.55
N VAL A 31 -8.57 2.19 -5.92
CA VAL A 31 -7.19 2.47 -6.35
C VAL A 31 -6.91 1.89 -7.73
N GLU A 32 -7.32 0.65 -7.98
CA GLU A 32 -7.09 0.01 -9.28
C GLU A 32 -7.82 0.75 -10.42
N ASN A 33 -9.10 1.08 -10.25
CA ASN A 33 -9.87 1.73 -11.32
C ASN A 33 -9.53 3.21 -11.50
N ASP A 34 -9.26 3.94 -10.42
CA ASP A 34 -9.07 5.40 -10.49
C ASP A 34 -7.60 5.78 -10.72
N GLU A 35 -6.66 4.93 -10.26
CA GLU A 35 -5.26 5.32 -10.23
C GLU A 35 -4.32 4.36 -10.97
N VAL A 36 -4.46 3.04 -10.82
CA VAL A 36 -3.51 2.09 -11.42
C VAL A 36 -3.83 1.83 -12.89
N ILE A 37 -5.02 1.34 -13.20
CA ILE A 37 -5.42 1.01 -14.58
C ILE A 37 -5.24 2.20 -15.53
N PRO A 38 -5.66 3.45 -15.17
CA PRO A 38 -5.45 4.60 -16.04
C PRO A 38 -3.99 5.01 -16.26
N ALA A 39 -3.05 4.53 -15.43
CA ALA A 39 -1.62 4.78 -15.57
C ALA A 39 -0.91 3.71 -16.41
N VAL A 40 -1.54 2.56 -16.63
CA VAL A 40 -0.95 1.48 -17.45
C VAL A 40 -1.07 1.80 -18.93
N PRO A 41 0.05 1.79 -19.71
CA PRO A 41 -0.02 1.93 -21.15
C PRO A 41 -0.93 0.87 -21.80
N PRO A 42 -1.61 1.18 -22.91
CA PRO A 42 -2.43 0.20 -23.61
C PRO A 42 -1.64 -1.07 -23.95
N VAL A 43 -2.18 -2.22 -23.56
CA VAL A 43 -1.59 -3.53 -23.88
C VAL A 43 -2.41 -4.14 -25.03
N PRO A 44 -1.78 -4.56 -26.15
CA PRO A 44 -2.50 -5.17 -27.27
C PRO A 44 -3.36 -6.35 -26.80
N ASP A 45 -4.58 -6.43 -27.34
CA ASP A 45 -5.54 -7.53 -27.10
C ASP A 45 -5.88 -7.76 -25.61
N THR A 46 -5.66 -6.76 -24.74
CA THR A 46 -5.89 -6.88 -23.29
C THR A 46 -6.87 -5.82 -22.79
N ASP A 47 -8.00 -6.26 -22.27
CA ASP A 47 -8.90 -5.45 -21.46
C ASP A 47 -8.42 -5.49 -20.01
N LEU A 48 -7.85 -4.37 -19.54
CA LEU A 48 -7.28 -4.27 -18.18
C LEU A 48 -8.34 -4.41 -17.07
N HIS A 49 -9.58 -3.97 -17.31
CA HIS A 49 -10.67 -4.16 -16.35
C HIS A 49 -11.09 -5.62 -16.25
N ALA A 50 -11.20 -6.32 -17.39
CA ALA A 50 -11.47 -7.76 -17.41
C ALA A 50 -10.31 -8.56 -16.77
N TYR A 51 -9.08 -8.12 -16.99
CA TYR A 51 -7.91 -8.73 -16.32
C TYR A 51 -7.98 -8.51 -14.79
N PHE A 52 -8.27 -7.30 -14.34
CA PHE A 52 -8.41 -6.99 -12.93
C PHE A 52 -9.51 -7.82 -12.27
N ALA A 53 -10.67 -7.99 -12.92
CA ALA A 53 -11.75 -8.83 -12.41
C ALA A 53 -11.30 -10.29 -12.17
N LYS A 54 -10.45 -10.85 -13.06
CA LYS A 54 -9.85 -12.18 -12.85
C LYS A 54 -8.87 -12.22 -11.68
N VAL A 55 -8.13 -11.13 -11.46
CA VAL A 55 -7.24 -11.00 -10.29
C VAL A 55 -8.05 -10.98 -8.99
N GLU A 56 -9.15 -10.21 -8.96
CA GLU A 56 -10.07 -10.20 -7.81
C GLU A 56 -10.63 -11.60 -7.52
N GLU A 57 -11.13 -12.30 -8.53
CA GLU A 57 -11.65 -13.67 -8.41
C GLU A 57 -10.59 -14.62 -7.82
N ARG A 58 -9.36 -14.53 -8.29
CA ARG A 58 -8.26 -15.35 -7.76
C ARG A 58 -7.94 -15.02 -6.31
N CYS A 59 -7.87 -13.75 -5.96
CA CYS A 59 -7.62 -13.30 -4.59
C CYS A 59 -8.73 -13.73 -3.63
N ALA A 60 -9.97 -13.74 -4.09
CA ALA A 60 -11.14 -14.17 -3.32
C ALA A 60 -11.30 -15.70 -3.18
N ASN A 61 -10.46 -16.49 -3.86
CA ASN A 61 -10.57 -17.94 -3.84
C ASN A 61 -9.89 -18.56 -2.62
N PRO A 62 -10.65 -19.12 -1.64
CA PRO A 62 -10.08 -19.69 -0.42
C PRO A 62 -9.20 -20.92 -0.66
N LYS A 63 -9.39 -21.63 -1.80
CA LYS A 63 -8.59 -22.81 -2.15
C LYS A 63 -7.12 -22.48 -2.44
N ILE A 64 -6.79 -21.23 -2.71
CA ILE A 64 -5.41 -20.79 -2.94
C ILE A 64 -4.63 -20.79 -1.63
N GLY A 65 -5.27 -20.50 -0.50
CA GLY A 65 -4.65 -20.55 0.83
C GLY A 65 -3.53 -19.53 1.02
N ASP A 66 -3.51 -18.44 0.23
CA ASP A 66 -2.48 -17.43 0.32
C ASP A 66 -2.68 -16.54 1.55
N THR A 67 -1.56 -16.15 2.20
CA THR A 67 -1.61 -15.40 3.45
C THR A 67 -1.28 -13.92 3.26
N ILE A 68 -1.93 -13.07 4.06
CA ILE A 68 -1.63 -11.63 4.12
C ILE A 68 -0.16 -11.42 4.50
N ARG A 69 0.37 -12.18 5.47
CA ARG A 69 1.79 -12.09 5.85
C ARG A 69 2.73 -12.26 4.65
N ARG A 70 2.46 -13.23 3.77
CA ARG A 70 3.26 -13.45 2.56
C ARG A 70 3.15 -12.26 1.59
N LEU A 71 1.98 -11.66 1.45
CA LEU A 71 1.82 -10.46 0.62
C LEU A 71 2.55 -9.25 1.17
N CYS A 72 2.70 -9.15 2.50
CA CYS A 72 3.41 -8.06 3.15
C CYS A 72 4.94 -8.20 3.11
N LEU A 73 5.48 -9.37 2.69
CA LEU A 73 6.93 -9.59 2.65
C LEU A 73 7.65 -8.61 1.72
N ASP A 74 8.85 -8.18 2.14
CA ASP A 74 9.83 -7.52 1.27
C ASP A 74 9.32 -6.19 0.67
N GLY A 75 8.59 -5.42 1.48
CA GLY A 75 8.01 -4.14 1.07
C GLY A 75 9.06 -3.15 0.57
N SER A 76 10.21 -3.06 1.25
CA SER A 76 11.30 -2.15 0.89
C SER A 76 11.85 -2.36 -0.52
N ASN A 77 11.79 -3.59 -1.03
CA ASN A 77 12.20 -3.91 -2.40
C ASN A 77 11.03 -3.85 -3.41
N ARG A 78 9.79 -3.99 -2.94
CA ARG A 78 8.59 -4.00 -3.81
C ARG A 78 8.03 -2.60 -4.07
N GLN A 79 7.99 -1.75 -3.06
CA GLN A 79 7.45 -0.38 -3.19
C GLN A 79 8.13 0.40 -4.34
N PRO A 80 9.49 0.50 -4.39
CA PRO A 80 10.15 1.26 -5.44
C PRO A 80 9.99 0.67 -6.84
N LYS A 81 9.60 -0.60 -6.95
CA LYS A 81 9.43 -1.27 -8.26
C LYS A 81 8.01 -1.24 -8.78
N PHE A 82 7.00 -1.25 -7.90
CA PHE A 82 5.61 -1.49 -8.31
C PHE A 82 4.64 -0.35 -7.94
N ILE A 83 4.91 0.38 -6.86
CA ILE A 83 4.00 1.44 -6.40
C ILE A 83 4.55 2.82 -6.76
N ILE A 84 5.79 3.10 -6.39
CA ILE A 84 6.38 4.44 -6.59
C ILE A 84 6.42 4.88 -8.06
N PRO A 85 6.73 4.03 -9.05
CA PRO A 85 6.66 4.42 -10.45
C PRO A 85 5.27 4.88 -10.88
N THR A 86 4.21 4.20 -10.44
CA THR A 86 2.83 4.59 -10.75
C THR A 86 2.49 5.95 -10.14
N ILE A 87 2.94 6.22 -8.89
CA ILE A 87 2.77 7.53 -8.26
C ILE A 87 3.50 8.59 -9.08
N ALA A 88 4.76 8.35 -9.46
CA ALA A 88 5.56 9.29 -10.24
C ALA A 88 4.93 9.65 -11.60
N ASP A 89 4.46 8.64 -12.33
CA ASP A 89 3.80 8.81 -13.62
C ASP A 89 2.51 9.64 -13.50
N ARG A 90 1.71 9.37 -12.46
CA ARG A 90 0.48 10.13 -12.21
C ARG A 90 0.74 11.57 -11.85
N LEU A 91 1.73 11.82 -10.98
CA LEU A 91 2.15 13.18 -10.61
C LEU A 91 2.67 13.94 -11.81
N ALA A 92 3.50 13.32 -12.66
CA ALA A 92 3.98 13.92 -13.91
C ALA A 92 2.84 14.26 -14.87
N ALA A 93 1.75 13.50 -14.86
CA ALA A 93 0.55 13.75 -15.64
C ALA A 93 -0.44 14.73 -14.95
N GLY A 94 -0.10 15.29 -13.78
CA GLY A 94 -0.98 16.19 -13.02
C GLY A 94 -2.23 15.50 -12.47
N LYS A 95 -2.16 14.19 -12.23
CA LYS A 95 -3.28 13.37 -11.74
C LYS A 95 -3.22 13.17 -10.22
N PRO A 96 -4.37 12.97 -9.55
CA PRO A 96 -4.39 12.69 -8.12
C PRO A 96 -3.77 11.33 -7.81
N VAL A 97 -3.21 11.20 -6.59
CA VAL A 97 -2.53 10.01 -6.06
C VAL A 97 -3.05 9.63 -4.66
N GLU A 98 -4.29 9.93 -4.36
CA GLU A 98 -4.89 9.79 -3.02
C GLU A 98 -4.88 8.34 -2.53
N GLY A 99 -5.27 7.39 -3.37
CA GLY A 99 -5.31 5.98 -3.02
C GLY A 99 -3.91 5.37 -2.88
N LEU A 100 -2.98 5.75 -3.75
CA LEU A 100 -1.59 5.31 -3.67
C LEU A 100 -0.85 5.96 -2.49
N ALA A 101 -1.22 7.19 -2.10
CA ALA A 101 -0.71 7.83 -0.89
C ALA A 101 -1.22 7.13 0.38
N LEU A 102 -2.50 6.71 0.40
CA LEU A 102 -3.04 5.88 1.48
C LEU A 102 -2.34 4.51 1.54
N GLU A 103 -2.06 3.88 0.41
CA GLU A 103 -1.29 2.62 0.38
C GLU A 103 0.08 2.79 1.04
N SER A 104 0.82 3.86 0.68
CA SER A 104 2.11 4.17 1.30
C SER A 104 2.00 4.46 2.80
N ALA A 105 0.93 5.13 3.23
CA ALA A 105 0.67 5.39 4.65
C ALA A 105 0.33 4.11 5.43
N LEU A 106 -0.43 3.20 4.83
CA LEU A 106 -0.74 1.88 5.40
C LEU A 106 0.53 1.03 5.54
N TRP A 107 1.43 1.07 4.55
CA TRP A 107 2.72 0.39 4.67
C TRP A 107 3.57 0.98 5.79
N CYS A 108 3.65 2.31 5.90
CA CYS A 108 4.33 2.98 7.01
C CYS A 108 3.75 2.55 8.35
N ARG A 109 2.42 2.59 8.52
CA ARG A 109 1.72 2.19 9.74
C ARG A 109 1.97 0.71 10.10
N TYR A 110 1.98 -0.18 9.09
CA TYR A 110 2.32 -1.59 9.24
C TYR A 110 3.75 -1.79 9.77
N CYS A 111 4.72 -1.06 9.22
CA CYS A 111 6.12 -1.10 9.64
C CYS A 111 6.34 -0.55 11.06
N ALA A 112 5.38 0.13 11.67
CA ALA A 112 5.43 0.50 13.08
C ALA A 112 5.38 -0.73 14.02
N GLY A 113 5.07 -1.92 13.51
CA GLY A 113 5.25 -3.19 14.20
C GLY A 113 4.08 -3.65 15.06
N THR A 114 2.93 -2.98 14.98
CA THR A 114 1.70 -3.39 15.69
C THR A 114 0.47 -3.23 14.80
N THR A 115 -0.47 -4.16 14.93
CA THR A 115 -1.79 -4.08 14.31
C THR A 115 -2.68 -3.07 15.03
N ASP A 116 -3.89 -2.84 14.53
CA ASP A 116 -4.86 -1.94 15.16
C ASP A 116 -5.39 -2.51 16.48
N SER A 117 -5.40 -3.85 16.66
CA SER A 117 -5.71 -4.51 17.94
C SER A 117 -4.54 -4.49 18.95
N GLY A 118 -3.34 -4.06 18.54
CA GLY A 118 -2.13 -4.08 19.35
C GLY A 118 -1.31 -5.38 19.25
N THR A 119 -1.69 -6.30 18.34
CA THR A 119 -0.90 -7.51 18.07
C THR A 119 0.45 -7.14 17.46
N VAL A 120 1.53 -7.77 17.93
CA VAL A 120 2.87 -7.54 17.39
C VAL A 120 2.99 -8.11 15.97
N ILE A 121 3.45 -7.29 15.05
CA ILE A 121 3.78 -7.71 13.69
C ILE A 121 5.24 -8.19 13.68
N GLU A 122 5.42 -9.49 13.46
CA GLU A 122 6.75 -10.07 13.34
C GLU A 122 7.50 -9.51 12.12
N PRO A 123 8.81 -9.24 12.23
CA PRO A 123 9.65 -8.80 11.12
C PRO A 123 9.47 -9.63 9.86
N ASN A 124 9.29 -8.97 8.71
CA ASN A 124 9.07 -9.62 7.42
C ASN A 124 9.67 -8.85 6.23
N ASP A 125 10.63 -7.99 6.51
CA ASP A 125 11.38 -7.21 5.54
C ASP A 125 12.87 -7.27 5.88
N PRO A 126 13.79 -7.38 4.91
CA PRO A 126 15.23 -7.39 5.19
C PRO A 126 15.73 -6.11 5.87
N ASN A 127 15.01 -5.00 5.70
CA ASN A 127 15.32 -3.70 6.31
C ASN A 127 14.41 -3.37 7.50
N TRP A 128 13.81 -4.37 8.14
CA TRP A 128 12.77 -4.18 9.16
C TRP A 128 13.17 -3.21 10.27
N ASP A 129 14.35 -3.35 10.86
CA ASP A 129 14.76 -2.50 11.97
C ASP A 129 14.83 -1.02 11.59
N HIS A 130 15.31 -0.74 10.37
CA HIS A 130 15.35 0.62 9.85
C HIS A 130 13.92 1.13 9.56
N LEU A 131 13.10 0.34 8.87
CA LEU A 131 11.72 0.69 8.56
C LEU A 131 10.90 0.93 9.83
N ASN A 132 11.02 0.06 10.83
CA ASN A 132 10.32 0.21 12.09
C ASN A 132 10.71 1.51 12.82
N LYS A 133 12.01 1.80 12.91
CA LYS A 133 12.50 3.04 13.52
C LYS A 133 11.93 4.27 12.81
N VAL A 134 11.99 4.31 11.48
CA VAL A 134 11.50 5.45 10.68
C VAL A 134 9.98 5.55 10.73
N ALA A 135 9.25 4.42 10.75
CA ALA A 135 7.80 4.40 10.88
C ALA A 135 7.32 4.99 12.22
N LEU A 136 8.01 4.68 13.31
CA LEU A 136 7.72 5.27 14.62
C LEU A 136 8.03 6.77 14.67
N GLU A 137 9.11 7.22 14.02
CA GLU A 137 9.43 8.65 13.87
C GLU A 137 8.37 9.36 13.02
N ALA A 138 7.90 8.71 11.95
CA ALA A 138 6.93 9.26 11.02
C ALA A 138 5.56 9.54 11.66
N ARG A 139 5.26 8.94 12.80
CA ARG A 139 4.05 9.24 13.57
C ARG A 139 3.93 10.73 13.90
N GLU A 140 5.05 11.36 14.28
CA GLU A 140 5.11 12.79 14.60
C GLU A 140 5.64 13.63 13.41
N ASN A 141 6.46 13.03 12.56
CA ASN A 141 7.09 13.66 11.41
C ASN A 141 6.94 12.80 10.14
N PRO A 142 5.79 12.86 9.45
CA PRO A 142 5.55 12.05 8.24
C PRO A 142 6.63 12.19 7.16
N ALA A 143 7.31 13.35 7.08
CA ALA A 143 8.37 13.58 6.11
C ALA A 143 9.58 12.64 6.30
N ALA A 144 9.82 12.12 7.52
CA ALA A 144 10.89 11.17 7.78
C ALA A 144 10.74 9.89 6.94
N TRP A 145 9.51 9.38 6.77
CA TRP A 145 9.24 8.22 5.94
C TRP A 145 9.53 8.49 4.46
N LEU A 146 9.05 9.60 3.94
CA LEU A 146 9.23 9.99 2.55
C LEU A 146 10.67 10.40 2.21
N ALA A 147 11.49 10.67 3.21
CA ALA A 147 12.91 11.00 3.05
C ALA A 147 13.80 9.78 2.72
N MET A 148 13.28 8.55 2.81
CA MET A 148 14.00 7.35 2.38
C MET A 148 14.18 7.35 0.86
N SER A 149 15.28 7.94 0.39
CA SER A 149 15.55 8.17 -1.03
C SER A 149 15.70 6.89 -1.84
N GLU A 150 16.14 5.80 -1.22
CA GLU A 150 16.26 4.47 -1.82
C GLU A 150 14.90 3.86 -2.18
N ILE A 151 13.83 4.35 -1.55
CA ILE A 151 12.45 3.89 -1.79
C ILE A 151 11.68 4.90 -2.63
N TYR A 152 11.64 6.15 -2.17
CA TYR A 152 10.78 7.19 -2.74
C TYR A 152 11.47 8.07 -3.79
N GLY A 153 12.81 8.15 -3.77
CA GLY A 153 13.55 9.03 -4.67
C GLY A 153 13.01 10.46 -4.64
N GLU A 154 12.86 11.07 -5.80
CA GLU A 154 12.28 12.42 -5.95
C GLU A 154 10.77 12.46 -5.69
N THR A 155 10.07 11.33 -5.85
CA THR A 155 8.61 11.23 -5.59
C THR A 155 8.28 11.61 -4.15
N GLY A 156 9.13 11.23 -3.19
CA GLY A 156 8.93 11.57 -1.77
C GLY A 156 8.97 13.07 -1.46
N ARG A 157 9.56 13.86 -2.35
CA ARG A 157 9.65 15.34 -2.23
C ARG A 157 8.50 16.08 -2.92
N ASN A 158 7.65 15.36 -3.64
CA ASN A 158 6.51 15.98 -4.32
C ASN A 158 5.49 16.48 -3.29
N PRO A 159 5.11 17.78 -3.28
CA PRO A 159 4.25 18.34 -2.25
C PRO A 159 2.84 17.74 -2.26
N GLN A 160 2.26 17.44 -3.42
CA GLN A 160 0.94 16.81 -3.53
C GLN A 160 0.93 15.42 -2.88
N PHE A 161 1.95 14.61 -3.15
CA PHE A 161 2.07 13.27 -2.56
C PHE A 161 2.37 13.35 -1.06
N ALA A 162 3.29 14.22 -0.64
CA ALA A 162 3.66 14.37 0.76
C ALA A 162 2.49 14.86 1.63
N GLU A 163 1.67 15.79 1.12
CA GLU A 163 0.47 16.28 1.81
C GLU A 163 -0.57 15.16 1.96
N ALA A 164 -0.87 14.43 0.89
CA ALA A 164 -1.81 13.33 0.90
C ALA A 164 -1.35 12.21 1.86
N PHE A 165 -0.09 11.80 1.77
CA PHE A 165 0.53 10.81 2.66
C PHE A 165 0.42 11.23 4.14
N GLY A 166 0.85 12.45 4.46
CA GLY A 166 0.84 12.95 5.85
C GLY A 166 -0.57 13.00 6.44
N ARG A 167 -1.56 13.42 5.65
CA ARG A 167 -2.98 13.43 6.06
C ARG A 167 -3.49 12.02 6.36
N TRP A 168 -3.21 11.06 5.48
CA TRP A 168 -3.62 9.67 5.67
C TRP A 168 -2.89 9.01 6.84
N LEU A 169 -1.59 9.20 6.97
CA LEU A 169 -0.83 8.62 8.07
C LEU A 169 -1.35 9.12 9.43
N LYS A 170 -1.65 10.42 9.52
CA LYS A 170 -2.24 10.99 10.73
C LYS A 170 -3.60 10.37 11.07
N ALA A 171 -4.47 10.20 10.07
CA ALA A 171 -5.78 9.54 10.27
C ALA A 171 -5.62 8.10 10.77
N LEU A 172 -4.72 7.31 10.17
CA LEU A 172 -4.44 5.93 10.60
C LEU A 172 -3.92 5.81 12.04
N TRP A 173 -3.31 6.86 12.59
CA TRP A 173 -2.88 6.86 13.99
C TRP A 173 -3.95 7.34 14.97
N GLN A 174 -5.00 8.01 14.50
CA GLN A 174 -6.08 8.54 15.33
C GLN A 174 -7.29 7.64 15.39
N ASP A 175 -7.62 7.01 14.25
CA ASP A 175 -8.89 6.32 14.03
C ASP A 175 -8.72 4.82 13.73
N GLY A 176 -7.46 4.34 13.64
CA GLY A 176 -7.08 2.96 13.35
C GLY A 176 -7.13 2.02 14.53
#